data_5a35dae7394b8c332152270067ed4638
#
_entry.id   5a35dae7394b8c332152270067ed4638
#
_cell.length_a   1.000
_cell.length_b   1.000
_cell.length_c   1.000
_cell.angle_alpha   90.00
_cell.angle_beta   90.00
_cell.angle_gamma   90.00
#
_symmetry.space_group_name_H-M   'P 1'
#
loop_
_entity.id
_entity.type
_entity.pdbx_description
1 polymer ?
#
loop_
_entity_poly.entity_id
_entity_poly.type
_entity_poly.pdbx_seq_one_letter_code
_entity_poly.pdbx_strand_id
1 'polypeptide(L)'
;MKTIIRYFSFVMGLMLTLPSLAKEKISIMLDWYVNPDHAAIIVAQQKGFFEKNNLEVEIIEPADPALPPKLAAAGKVDLAVSYQPQLYQQVAEGLPLVRVGSLISNPLNSVVVLKKSNLKTLADLKGKKVGYSVSGFEDGLLDTMLHSIGLSNKDVELVNVNWSLSPSLL
;
A
#
# COMPACT_ATOMS: atom_id res chain seq x y z
N MET A 1 -20.84 -55.92 -30.31
CA MET A 1 -21.25 -55.27 -29.04
C MET A 1 -20.07 -54.93 -28.12
N LYS A 2 -19.14 -55.80 -27.83
CA LYS A 2 -18.00 -55.58 -26.92
C LYS A 2 -17.02 -54.45 -27.38
N THR A 3 -16.82 -54.30 -28.67
CA THR A 3 -15.90 -53.31 -29.27
C THR A 3 -16.47 -51.87 -29.19
N ILE A 4 -17.78 -51.69 -29.39
CA ILE A 4 -18.46 -50.40 -29.34
C ILE A 4 -18.45 -49.84 -27.89
N ILE A 5 -18.60 -50.72 -26.90
CA ILE A 5 -18.56 -50.34 -25.48
C ILE A 5 -17.16 -49.84 -25.09
N ARG A 6 -16.09 -50.41 -25.63
CA ARG A 6 -14.70 -49.97 -25.37
C ARG A 6 -14.40 -48.56 -25.90
N TYR A 7 -14.89 -48.21 -27.10
CA TYR A 7 -14.70 -46.86 -27.65
C TYR A 7 -15.56 -45.83 -26.94
N PHE A 8 -16.75 -46.18 -26.50
CA PHE A 8 -17.60 -45.26 -25.71
C PHE A 8 -17.01 -44.93 -24.35
N SER A 9 -16.40 -45.91 -23.66
CA SER A 9 -15.69 -45.67 -22.38
C SER A 9 -14.43 -44.81 -22.56
N PHE A 10 -13.72 -44.92 -23.69
CA PHE A 10 -12.55 -44.13 -23.98
C PHE A 10 -12.91 -42.65 -24.30
N VAL A 11 -13.97 -42.40 -25.03
CA VAL A 11 -14.46 -41.04 -25.35
C VAL A 11 -15.05 -40.37 -24.11
N MET A 12 -15.73 -41.12 -23.22
CA MET A 12 -16.27 -40.58 -21.98
C MET A 12 -15.19 -40.22 -20.96
N GLY A 13 -14.04 -40.91 -20.98
CA GLY A 13 -12.87 -40.58 -20.14
C GLY A 13 -12.13 -39.29 -20.59
N LEU A 14 -12.23 -38.93 -21.88
CA LEU A 14 -11.56 -37.74 -22.43
C LEU A 14 -12.34 -36.42 -22.18
N MET A 15 -13.64 -36.50 -21.86
CA MET A 15 -14.48 -35.33 -21.59
C MET A 15 -14.38 -34.81 -20.14
N LEU A 16 -13.66 -35.49 -19.26
CA LEU A 16 -13.59 -35.12 -17.83
C LEU A 16 -12.39 -34.26 -17.45
N THR A 17 -11.55 -33.89 -18.40
CA THR A 17 -10.38 -32.99 -18.14
C THR A 17 -10.54 -31.63 -18.79
N LEU A 18 -11.68 -30.97 -18.56
CA LEU A 18 -11.72 -29.53 -18.77
C LEU A 18 -10.89 -28.89 -17.65
N PRO A 19 -9.81 -28.15 -17.99
CA PRO A 19 -9.11 -27.40 -16.96
C PRO A 19 -10.14 -26.45 -16.34
N SER A 20 -10.41 -26.61 -15.08
CA SER A 20 -11.13 -25.59 -14.31
C SER A 20 -10.25 -24.35 -14.38
N LEU A 21 -10.66 -23.35 -15.15
CA LEU A 21 -10.07 -22.02 -15.16
C LEU A 21 -10.45 -21.34 -13.82
N ALA A 22 -9.87 -21.85 -12.72
CA ALA A 22 -9.97 -21.18 -11.44
C ALA A 22 -9.32 -19.81 -11.61
N LYS A 23 -10.01 -18.76 -11.16
CA LYS A 23 -9.43 -17.41 -11.14
C LYS A 23 -8.18 -17.43 -10.25
N GLU A 24 -7.14 -16.75 -10.68
CA GLU A 24 -5.96 -16.52 -9.85
C GLU A 24 -6.31 -15.53 -8.74
N LYS A 25 -6.04 -15.92 -7.49
CA LYS A 25 -6.31 -15.08 -6.32
C LYS A 25 -5.10 -14.21 -6.04
N ILE A 26 -5.33 -12.91 -5.91
CA ILE A 26 -4.31 -11.91 -5.59
C ILE A 26 -4.84 -11.02 -4.46
N SER A 27 -4.04 -10.86 -3.43
CA SER A 27 -4.29 -9.95 -2.33
C SER A 27 -3.51 -8.65 -2.52
N ILE A 28 -4.18 -7.50 -2.40
CA ILE A 28 -3.58 -6.17 -2.44
C ILE A 28 -3.86 -5.48 -1.11
N MET A 29 -2.82 -5.25 -0.31
CA MET A 29 -2.95 -4.45 0.90
C MET A 29 -2.68 -2.98 0.58
N LEU A 30 -3.62 -2.12 0.94
CA LEU A 30 -3.49 -0.67 0.78
C LEU A 30 -2.54 -0.09 1.83
N ASP A 31 -2.06 1.12 1.62
CA ASP A 31 -1.22 1.86 2.57
C ASP A 31 -2.06 2.63 3.62
N TRP A 32 -3.36 2.80 3.35
CA TRP A 32 -4.29 3.59 4.15
C TRP A 32 -5.73 3.07 3.98
N TYR A 33 -6.71 3.72 4.62
CA TYR A 33 -8.12 3.53 4.28
C TYR A 33 -8.37 3.85 2.82
N VAL A 34 -9.39 3.23 2.22
CA VAL A 34 -9.78 3.53 0.84
C VAL A 34 -10.02 5.04 0.69
N ASN A 35 -9.34 5.63 -0.26
CA ASN A 35 -9.37 7.06 -0.55
C ASN A 35 -9.13 7.29 -2.06
N PRO A 36 -9.22 8.52 -2.59
CA PRO A 36 -9.06 8.81 -4.00
C PRO A 36 -7.74 8.34 -4.63
N ASP A 37 -6.66 8.20 -3.86
CA ASP A 37 -5.36 7.75 -4.38
C ASP A 37 -5.40 6.29 -4.82
N HIS A 38 -6.33 5.50 -4.30
CA HIS A 38 -6.60 4.11 -4.68
C HIS A 38 -7.60 3.98 -5.85
N ALA A 39 -8.05 5.10 -6.45
CA ALA A 39 -9.11 5.08 -7.46
C ALA A 39 -8.87 4.09 -8.60
N ALA A 40 -7.63 3.95 -9.07
CA ALA A 40 -7.30 3.01 -10.15
C ALA A 40 -7.62 1.56 -9.77
N ILE A 41 -7.28 1.14 -8.55
CA ILE A 41 -7.53 -0.22 -8.02
C ILE A 41 -9.03 -0.45 -7.83
N ILE A 42 -9.70 0.49 -7.17
CA ILE A 42 -11.14 0.39 -6.85
C ILE A 42 -11.99 0.38 -8.12
N VAL A 43 -11.67 1.25 -9.09
CA VAL A 43 -12.38 1.30 -10.37
C VAL A 43 -12.14 0.01 -11.18
N ALA A 44 -10.92 -0.52 -11.17
CA ALA A 44 -10.61 -1.80 -11.84
C ALA A 44 -11.47 -2.94 -11.27
N GLN A 45 -11.64 -3.00 -9.96
CA GLN A 45 -12.51 -3.99 -9.32
C GLN A 45 -13.98 -3.78 -9.67
N GLN A 46 -14.49 -2.54 -9.50
CA GLN A 46 -15.91 -2.24 -9.75
C GLN A 46 -16.34 -2.39 -11.21
N LYS A 47 -15.42 -2.15 -12.15
CA LYS A 47 -15.66 -2.33 -13.59
C LYS A 47 -15.40 -3.76 -14.08
N GLY A 48 -15.03 -4.67 -13.20
CA GLY A 48 -14.77 -6.07 -13.51
C GLY A 48 -13.51 -6.27 -14.38
N PHE A 49 -12.54 -5.35 -14.34
CA PHE A 49 -11.31 -5.48 -15.12
C PHE A 49 -10.43 -6.62 -14.60
N PHE A 50 -10.40 -6.87 -13.31
CA PHE A 50 -9.70 -8.02 -12.73
C PHE A 50 -10.34 -9.33 -13.19
N GLU A 51 -11.66 -9.45 -13.11
CA GLU A 51 -12.40 -10.63 -13.54
C GLU A 51 -12.22 -10.97 -15.02
N LYS A 52 -12.21 -9.93 -15.88
CA LYS A 52 -11.95 -10.10 -17.32
C LYS A 52 -10.56 -10.66 -17.63
N ASN A 53 -9.64 -10.53 -16.68
CA ASN A 53 -8.28 -11.07 -16.75
C ASN A 53 -8.10 -12.34 -15.89
N ASN A 54 -9.19 -13.02 -15.53
CA ASN A 54 -9.20 -14.22 -14.69
C ASN A 54 -8.57 -14.03 -13.30
N LEU A 55 -8.62 -12.80 -12.76
CA LEU A 55 -8.13 -12.48 -11.41
C LEU A 55 -9.30 -12.35 -10.44
N GLU A 56 -9.13 -12.91 -9.25
CA GLU A 56 -9.95 -12.64 -8.06
C GLU A 56 -9.10 -11.80 -7.10
N VAL A 57 -9.36 -10.49 -7.03
CA VAL A 57 -8.54 -9.56 -6.25
C VAL A 57 -9.21 -9.24 -4.93
N GLU A 58 -8.52 -9.52 -3.83
CA GLU A 58 -8.89 -9.11 -2.49
C GLU A 58 -8.18 -7.79 -2.14
N ILE A 59 -8.95 -6.75 -1.84
CA ILE A 59 -8.40 -5.44 -1.42
C ILE A 59 -8.53 -5.34 0.10
N ILE A 60 -7.40 -5.12 0.78
CA ILE A 60 -7.28 -5.16 2.23
C ILE A 60 -6.83 -3.79 2.73
N GLU A 61 -7.60 -3.18 3.65
CA GLU A 61 -7.16 -1.99 4.37
C GLU A 61 -6.22 -2.39 5.52
N PRO A 62 -5.12 -1.66 5.78
CA PRO A 62 -4.19 -2.01 6.83
C PRO A 62 -4.74 -1.61 8.21
N ALA A 63 -4.43 -2.42 9.22
CA ALA A 63 -4.66 -2.04 10.61
C ALA A 63 -3.62 -1.00 11.12
N ASP A 64 -2.43 -1.02 10.53
CA ASP A 64 -1.34 -0.08 10.78
C ASP A 64 -0.66 0.24 9.44
N PRO A 65 -0.61 1.52 9.02
CA PRO A 65 -0.05 1.92 7.73
C PRO A 65 1.46 1.68 7.58
N ALA A 66 2.18 1.33 8.64
CA ALA A 66 3.59 0.93 8.56
C ALA A 66 3.79 -0.56 8.19
N LEU A 67 2.73 -1.36 8.16
CA LEU A 67 2.81 -2.81 7.98
C LEU A 67 2.76 -3.31 6.53
N PRO A 68 2.03 -2.70 5.57
CA PRO A 68 1.77 -3.31 4.27
C PRO A 68 3.01 -3.85 3.55
N PRO A 69 4.10 -3.09 3.35
CA PRO A 69 5.27 -3.64 2.68
C PRO A 69 5.97 -4.75 3.48
N LYS A 70 5.92 -4.73 4.81
CA LYS A 70 6.48 -5.80 5.64
C LYS A 70 5.69 -7.10 5.49
N LEU A 71 4.37 -7.01 5.36
CA LEU A 71 3.50 -8.17 5.13
C LEU A 71 3.70 -8.74 3.72
N ALA A 72 3.93 -7.89 2.72
CA ALA A 72 4.29 -8.34 1.38
C ALA A 72 5.67 -9.04 1.39
N ALA A 73 6.67 -8.45 2.04
CA ALA A 73 7.99 -9.07 2.20
C ALA A 73 7.94 -10.43 2.90
N ALA A 74 6.99 -10.60 3.84
CA ALA A 74 6.76 -11.86 4.56
C ALA A 74 5.86 -12.86 3.79
N GLY A 75 5.42 -12.53 2.57
CA GLY A 75 4.51 -13.37 1.76
C GLY A 75 3.13 -13.55 2.37
N LYS A 76 2.67 -12.61 3.19
CA LYS A 76 1.33 -12.62 3.79
C LYS A 76 0.27 -11.96 2.91
N VAL A 77 0.70 -11.11 1.99
CA VAL A 77 -0.06 -10.52 0.91
C VAL A 77 0.79 -10.52 -0.35
N ASP A 78 0.17 -10.55 -1.52
CA ASP A 78 0.91 -10.62 -2.79
C ASP A 78 1.45 -9.25 -3.20
N LEU A 79 0.66 -8.21 -3.00
CA LEU A 79 0.99 -6.83 -3.33
C LEU A 79 0.70 -5.90 -2.15
N ALA A 80 1.50 -4.86 -2.02
CA ALA A 80 1.27 -3.78 -1.05
C ALA A 80 1.43 -2.42 -1.73
N VAL A 81 0.51 -1.51 -1.43
CA VAL A 81 0.70 -0.09 -1.72
C VAL A 81 1.66 0.48 -0.67
N SER A 82 2.60 1.29 -1.11
CA SER A 82 3.62 1.87 -0.24
C SER A 82 4.21 3.13 -0.86
N TYR A 83 5.04 3.83 -0.10
CA TYR A 83 5.71 5.05 -0.51
C TYR A 83 7.13 4.76 -1.01
N GLN A 84 7.56 5.45 -2.06
CA GLN A 84 8.87 5.23 -2.66
C GLN A 84 10.05 5.37 -1.65
N PRO A 85 10.12 6.40 -0.79
CA PRO A 85 11.20 6.50 0.20
C PRO A 85 11.19 5.36 1.21
N GLN A 86 10.00 4.92 1.66
CA GLN A 86 9.84 3.79 2.56
C GLN A 86 10.35 2.49 1.91
N LEU A 87 10.03 2.26 0.63
CA LEU A 87 10.53 1.11 -0.12
C LEU A 87 12.06 1.10 -0.16
N TYR A 88 12.69 2.24 -0.47
CA TYR A 88 14.15 2.32 -0.53
C TYR A 88 14.80 2.01 0.81
N GLN A 89 14.26 2.54 1.90
CA GLN A 89 14.75 2.27 3.25
C GLN A 89 14.64 0.78 3.58
N GLN A 90 13.47 0.19 3.37
CA GLN A 90 13.22 -1.21 3.70
C GLN A 90 14.05 -2.19 2.86
N VAL A 91 14.27 -1.89 1.57
CA VAL A 91 15.18 -2.67 0.72
C VAL A 91 16.63 -2.55 1.21
N ALA A 92 17.06 -1.35 1.63
CA ALA A 92 18.38 -1.14 2.23
C ALA A 92 18.56 -1.90 3.56
N GLU A 93 17.45 -2.10 4.30
CA GLU A 93 17.39 -2.92 5.51
C GLU A 93 17.32 -4.44 5.20
N GLY A 94 17.27 -4.83 3.93
CA GLY A 94 17.30 -6.22 3.48
C GLY A 94 15.94 -6.86 3.24
N LEU A 95 14.84 -6.11 3.22
CA LEU A 95 13.53 -6.67 2.89
C LEU A 95 13.45 -7.04 1.39
N PRO A 96 12.98 -8.24 1.03
CA PRO A 96 12.91 -8.72 -0.35
C PRO A 96 11.71 -8.11 -1.09
N LEU A 97 11.79 -6.83 -1.39
CA LEU A 97 10.72 -6.06 -2.04
C LEU A 97 11.16 -5.55 -3.40
N VAL A 98 10.24 -5.54 -4.37
CA VAL A 98 10.43 -4.89 -5.66
C VAL A 98 9.22 -4.01 -6.00
N ARG A 99 9.46 -2.89 -6.67
CA ARG A 99 8.39 -2.07 -7.19
C ARG A 99 7.91 -2.60 -8.54
N VAL A 100 6.64 -2.92 -8.65
CA VAL A 100 6.00 -3.41 -9.90
C VAL A 100 5.19 -2.34 -10.62
N GLY A 101 4.86 -1.23 -9.95
CA GLY A 101 4.10 -0.13 -10.55
C GLY A 101 4.08 1.12 -9.68
N SER A 102 3.44 2.18 -10.17
CA SER A 102 3.16 3.41 -9.42
C SER A 102 1.73 3.86 -9.69
N LEU A 103 1.00 4.15 -8.63
CA LEU A 103 -0.34 4.74 -8.72
C LEU A 103 -0.23 6.26 -8.90
N ILE A 104 0.62 6.90 -8.11
CA ILE A 104 0.85 8.34 -8.11
C ILE A 104 2.36 8.58 -8.20
N SER A 105 2.79 9.43 -9.14
CA SER A 105 4.20 9.69 -9.42
C SER A 105 4.75 10.94 -8.74
N ASN A 106 3.90 11.74 -8.08
CA ASN A 106 4.32 12.95 -7.37
C ASN A 106 4.38 12.73 -5.86
N PRO A 107 5.26 13.45 -5.12
CA PRO A 107 5.24 13.44 -3.67
C PRO A 107 3.90 13.93 -3.13
N LEU A 108 3.32 13.20 -2.17
CA LEU A 108 2.05 13.53 -1.53
C LEU A 108 2.23 14.18 -0.16
N ASN A 109 3.41 14.02 0.44
CA ASN A 109 3.66 14.45 1.82
C ASN A 109 3.84 15.96 1.93
N SER A 110 3.19 16.55 2.92
CA SER A 110 3.31 17.95 3.28
C SER A 110 3.08 18.16 4.78
N VAL A 111 3.63 19.24 5.32
CA VAL A 111 3.31 19.66 6.67
C VAL A 111 2.04 20.50 6.64
N VAL A 112 1.03 20.07 7.37
CA VAL A 112 -0.27 20.75 7.47
C VAL A 112 -0.33 21.50 8.78
N VAL A 113 -0.76 22.77 8.72
CA VAL A 113 -0.92 23.62 9.90
C VAL A 113 -2.25 24.35 9.86
N LEU A 114 -2.79 24.70 11.03
CA LEU A 114 -3.99 25.54 11.08
C LEU A 114 -3.66 26.96 10.61
N LYS A 115 -4.53 27.53 9.80
CA LYS A 115 -4.39 28.93 9.34
C LYS A 115 -4.20 29.92 10.50
N LYS A 116 -4.84 29.68 11.64
CA LYS A 116 -4.75 30.52 12.86
C LYS A 116 -3.45 30.33 13.64
N SER A 117 -2.62 29.31 13.35
CA SER A 117 -1.41 29.01 14.12
C SER A 117 -0.26 29.99 13.86
N ASN A 118 -0.34 30.83 12.81
CA ASN A 118 0.71 31.72 12.35
C ASN A 118 2.04 31.03 11.95
N LEU A 119 2.06 29.69 11.83
CA LEU A 119 3.19 28.95 11.29
C LEU A 119 3.19 29.08 9.77
N LYS A 120 4.28 29.55 9.18
CA LYS A 120 4.37 29.85 7.72
C LYS A 120 5.55 29.16 7.06
N THR A 121 6.55 28.79 7.83
CA THR A 121 7.80 28.19 7.34
C THR A 121 8.19 26.99 8.20
N LEU A 122 9.08 26.15 7.70
CA LEU A 122 9.62 25.04 8.48
C LEU A 122 10.37 25.52 9.74
N ALA A 123 10.98 26.73 9.71
CA ALA A 123 11.67 27.28 10.86
C ALA A 123 10.73 27.56 12.04
N ASP A 124 9.46 27.85 11.77
CA ASP A 124 8.46 28.11 12.80
C ASP A 124 8.09 26.84 13.60
N LEU A 125 8.48 25.64 13.09
CA LEU A 125 8.27 24.37 13.76
C LEU A 125 9.20 24.14 14.95
N LYS A 126 10.28 24.93 15.09
CA LYS A 126 11.22 24.76 16.20
C LYS A 126 10.52 24.83 17.55
N GLY A 127 10.70 23.79 18.37
CA GLY A 127 10.07 23.65 19.68
C GLY A 127 8.56 23.35 19.65
N LYS A 128 8.00 23.02 18.46
CA LYS A 128 6.58 22.65 18.31
C LYS A 128 6.38 21.16 18.33
N LYS A 129 5.15 20.74 18.65
CA LYS A 129 4.69 19.38 18.48
C LYS A 129 4.34 19.16 17.01
N VAL A 130 4.90 18.10 16.42
CA VAL A 130 4.61 17.68 15.05
C VAL A 130 4.10 16.26 15.09
N GLY A 131 2.85 16.08 14.67
CA GLY A 131 2.21 14.77 14.58
C GLY A 131 2.63 14.05 13.32
N TYR A 132 2.83 12.74 13.38
CA TYR A 132 3.03 11.85 12.25
C TYR A 132 2.34 10.52 12.49
N SER A 133 1.97 9.81 11.43
CA SER A 133 1.20 8.55 11.53
C SER A 133 2.00 7.34 11.09
N VAL A 134 2.78 7.45 10.02
CA VAL A 134 3.55 6.33 9.44
C VAL A 134 4.98 6.37 9.96
N SER A 135 5.21 5.62 11.04
CA SER A 135 6.54 5.52 11.67
C SER A 135 7.58 4.90 10.73
N GLY A 136 8.80 5.45 10.77
CA GLY A 136 9.90 5.04 9.90
C GLY A 136 9.82 5.59 8.48
N PHE A 137 8.83 6.43 8.19
CA PHE A 137 8.65 7.07 6.89
C PHE A 137 8.43 8.59 7.04
N GLU A 138 7.33 9.02 7.67
CA GLU A 138 6.98 10.45 7.76
C GLU A 138 7.95 11.22 8.65
N ASP A 139 8.40 10.62 9.75
CA ASP A 139 9.43 11.17 10.64
C ASP A 139 10.78 11.33 9.93
N GLY A 140 11.17 10.39 9.07
CA GLY A 140 12.37 10.49 8.24
C GLY A 140 12.26 11.57 7.16
N LEU A 141 11.09 11.73 6.53
CA LEU A 141 10.85 12.81 5.58
C LEU A 141 10.90 14.18 6.26
N LEU A 142 10.25 14.31 7.42
CA LEU A 142 10.29 15.55 8.20
C LEU A 142 11.73 15.93 8.57
N ASP A 143 12.53 14.95 9.03
CA ASP A 143 13.94 15.18 9.34
C ASP A 143 14.71 15.72 8.14
N THR A 144 14.50 15.15 6.96
CA THR A 144 15.09 15.64 5.70
C THR A 144 14.67 17.07 5.38
N MET A 145 13.39 17.41 5.57
CA MET A 145 12.88 18.75 5.36
C MET A 145 13.50 19.74 6.36
N LEU A 146 13.62 19.38 7.63
CA LEU A 146 14.22 20.19 8.68
C LEU A 146 15.72 20.39 8.45
N HIS A 147 16.45 19.38 8.00
CA HIS A 147 17.86 19.50 7.67
C HIS A 147 18.13 20.51 6.55
N SER A 148 17.21 20.68 5.60
CA SER A 148 17.36 21.69 4.53
C SER A 148 17.45 23.12 5.03
N ILE A 149 17.04 23.37 6.27
CA ILE A 149 17.08 24.70 6.93
C ILE A 149 17.96 24.71 8.19
N GLY A 150 18.80 23.69 8.39
CA GLY A 150 19.72 23.59 9.53
C GLY A 150 19.08 23.13 10.84
N LEU A 151 17.85 22.61 10.80
CA LEU A 151 17.16 21.96 11.93
C LEU A 151 17.17 20.44 11.78
N SER A 152 16.70 19.73 12.78
CA SER A 152 16.56 18.28 12.80
C SER A 152 15.32 17.86 13.61
N ASN A 153 15.01 16.58 13.64
CA ASN A 153 13.96 16.03 14.50
C ASN A 153 14.19 16.31 16.00
N LYS A 154 15.41 16.66 16.42
CA LYS A 154 15.71 17.05 17.82
C LYS A 154 15.22 18.46 18.15
N ASP A 155 14.94 19.28 17.15
CA ASP A 155 14.45 20.65 17.31
C ASP A 155 12.93 20.75 17.40
N VAL A 156 12.21 19.63 17.25
CA VAL A 156 10.75 19.51 17.33
C VAL A 156 10.35 18.41 18.30
N GLU A 157 9.14 18.44 18.83
CA GLU A 157 8.57 17.32 19.60
C GLU A 157 7.75 16.42 18.66
N LEU A 158 8.32 15.26 18.28
CA LEU A 158 7.64 14.30 17.42
C LEU A 158 6.59 13.51 18.22
N VAL A 159 5.36 13.46 17.72
CA VAL A 159 4.26 12.74 18.33
C VAL A 159 3.69 11.76 17.30
N ASN A 160 3.84 10.45 17.57
CA ASN A 160 3.11 9.46 16.77
C ASN A 160 1.64 9.51 17.15
N VAL A 161 0.77 9.77 16.18
CA VAL A 161 -0.66 9.93 16.37
C VAL A 161 -1.41 8.84 15.64
N ASN A 162 -2.55 8.44 16.20
CA ASN A 162 -3.42 7.51 15.51
C ASN A 162 -3.87 8.13 14.18
N TRP A 163 -3.61 7.46 13.08
CA TRP A 163 -3.85 7.91 11.73
C TRP A 163 -5.32 8.27 11.43
N SER A 164 -6.29 7.66 12.12
CA SER A 164 -7.71 8.00 12.00
C SER A 164 -8.08 9.29 12.73
N LEU A 165 -7.23 9.75 13.66
CA LEU A 165 -7.49 10.92 14.50
C LEU A 165 -6.61 12.13 14.15
N SER A 166 -5.61 11.96 13.27
CA SER A 166 -4.61 13.00 13.02
C SER A 166 -5.20 14.38 12.64
N PRO A 167 -6.27 14.51 11.83
CA PRO A 167 -6.88 15.82 11.56
C PRO A 167 -7.57 16.45 12.78
N SER A 168 -7.97 15.64 13.76
CA SER A 168 -8.67 16.13 14.97
C SER A 168 -7.74 16.69 16.02
N LEU A 169 -6.43 16.46 15.89
CA LEU A 169 -5.41 16.88 16.85
C LEU A 169 -4.79 18.23 16.53
N LEU A 170 -5.12 18.80 15.38
CA LEU A 170 -4.75 20.18 14.98
C LEU A 170 -5.71 21.20 15.60
#